data_b297293d3602eaeffb4cc0367a8e975b
#
_entry.id   b297293d3602eaeffb4cc0367a8e975b
#
_cell.length_a   1.000
_cell.length_b   1.000
_cell.length_c   1.000
_cell.angle_alpha   90.00
_cell.angle_beta   90.00
_cell.angle_gamma   90.00
#
_symmetry.space_group_name_H-M   'P 1'
#
loop_
_entity.id
_entity.type
_entity.pdbx_description
1 polymer ?
#
loop_
_entity_poly.entity_id
_entity_poly.type
_entity_poly.pdbx_seq_one_letter_code
_entity_poly.pdbx_strand_id
1 'polypeptide(L)'
;MKNTIKRPINIYYCGKEKCAPGHYFGPAVRPHYLMHFILSGKGIYQVGDKVYEVKKGGAFLILPNEITYYEADKSEPWEYAWTAFDGEESEEMLQIAGISKLNLVCNILKLDECSNYLEKMIERFQNPGCHNYELIGLFYLVFSTIARTETRIKKVPELGYLDKAVSYIRQNYSYDINVSDIARYVGIDRTYLFKIFKKYKNTSVKKYLIEYRILAAKDMIGNTKYNMTEIALSCGFYDLPSFCRSFKQLRGITPTEYRNRTNKSVQ
;
A
#
# COMPACT_ATOMS: atom_id res chain seq x y z
N MET A 1 -18.68 0.20 -20.17
CA MET A 1 -17.41 0.07 -19.45
C MET A 1 -17.72 -0.55 -18.09
N LYS A 2 -17.25 -1.77 -17.82
CA LYS A 2 -17.43 -2.40 -16.50
C LYS A 2 -16.61 -1.59 -15.50
N ASN A 3 -17.24 -0.95 -14.51
CA ASN A 3 -16.58 -0.39 -13.34
C ASN A 3 -15.88 -1.54 -12.62
N THR A 4 -14.62 -1.76 -12.93
CA THR A 4 -13.76 -2.68 -12.18
C THR A 4 -13.50 -1.99 -10.84
N ILE A 5 -14.15 -2.46 -9.79
CA ILE A 5 -13.85 -2.03 -8.42
C ILE A 5 -12.36 -2.35 -8.20
N LYS A 6 -11.53 -1.31 -8.18
CA LYS A 6 -10.12 -1.46 -7.86
C LYS A 6 -10.01 -1.92 -6.41
N ARG A 7 -9.46 -3.09 -6.21
CA ARG A 7 -9.26 -3.69 -4.88
C ARG A 7 -7.83 -3.47 -4.44
N PRO A 8 -7.59 -3.28 -3.13
CA PRO A 8 -6.22 -3.15 -2.61
C PRO A 8 -5.39 -4.39 -2.98
N ILE A 9 -5.94 -5.58 -2.79
CA ILE A 9 -5.36 -6.88 -3.20
C ILE A 9 -6.46 -7.79 -3.75
N ASN A 10 -6.17 -8.50 -4.82
CA ASN A 10 -6.93 -9.62 -5.36
C ASN A 10 -6.12 -10.89 -5.25
N ILE A 11 -6.72 -11.97 -4.79
CA ILE A 11 -6.13 -13.31 -4.77
C ILE A 11 -6.78 -14.13 -5.88
N TYR A 12 -5.98 -14.65 -6.81
CA TYR A 12 -6.47 -15.44 -7.93
C TYR A 12 -6.52 -16.92 -7.62
N TYR A 13 -5.44 -17.44 -7.04
CA TYR A 13 -5.32 -18.82 -6.60
C TYR A 13 -4.15 -18.97 -5.62
N CYS A 14 -4.20 -20.01 -4.82
CA CYS A 14 -3.12 -20.44 -3.95
C CYS A 14 -3.11 -21.97 -3.89
N GLY A 15 -1.98 -22.54 -3.49
CA GLY A 15 -1.82 -23.98 -3.39
C GLY A 15 -0.51 -24.36 -2.74
N LYS A 16 -0.30 -25.67 -2.62
CA LYS A 16 0.90 -26.30 -2.02
C LYS A 16 1.23 -27.58 -2.79
N GLU A 17 2.50 -27.85 -3.00
CA GLU A 17 2.96 -29.04 -3.68
C GLU A 17 4.28 -29.54 -3.08
N LYS A 18 4.37 -30.84 -2.87
CA LYS A 18 5.61 -31.54 -2.58
C LYS A 18 6.14 -32.10 -3.88
N CYS A 19 7.19 -31.50 -4.40
CA CYS A 19 7.73 -31.81 -5.72
C CYS A 19 8.49 -33.15 -5.75
N ALA A 20 8.40 -33.83 -6.88
CA ALA A 20 9.32 -34.92 -7.21
C ALA A 20 10.74 -34.40 -7.51
N PRO A 21 11.78 -35.23 -7.39
CA PRO A 21 13.13 -34.85 -7.79
C PRO A 21 13.18 -34.34 -9.25
N GLY A 22 13.75 -33.15 -9.46
CA GLY A 22 13.83 -32.51 -10.76
C GLY A 22 12.50 -32.05 -11.36
N HIS A 23 11.43 -31.99 -10.57
CA HIS A 23 10.17 -31.41 -11.03
C HIS A 23 10.35 -29.95 -11.41
N TYR A 24 9.94 -29.60 -12.62
CA TYR A 24 10.13 -28.25 -13.14
C TYR A 24 8.86 -27.66 -13.70
N PHE A 25 8.83 -26.34 -13.79
CA PHE A 25 7.78 -25.60 -14.46
C PHE A 25 8.38 -24.45 -15.28
N GLY A 26 7.92 -24.35 -16.52
CA GLY A 26 8.39 -23.31 -17.44
C GLY A 26 9.28 -23.89 -18.57
N PRO A 27 9.78 -23.00 -19.47
CA PRO A 27 9.54 -21.54 -19.51
C PRO A 27 8.05 -21.18 -19.62
N ALA A 28 7.59 -20.24 -18.79
CA ALA A 28 6.19 -19.84 -18.79
C ALA A 28 6.01 -18.34 -18.39
N VAL A 29 4.90 -17.76 -18.80
CA VAL A 29 4.49 -16.38 -18.48
C VAL A 29 3.23 -16.39 -17.62
N ARG A 30 3.14 -15.45 -16.67
CA ARG A 30 1.96 -15.24 -15.82
C ARG A 30 1.48 -13.80 -15.98
N PRO A 31 0.14 -13.54 -16.02
CA PRO A 31 -0.40 -12.17 -16.15
C PRO A 31 -0.46 -11.39 -14.81
N HIS A 32 -0.15 -12.02 -13.69
CA HIS A 32 -0.20 -11.48 -12.33
C HIS A 32 1.06 -11.86 -11.55
N TYR A 33 1.25 -11.28 -10.38
CA TYR A 33 2.29 -11.70 -9.45
C TYR A 33 2.03 -13.13 -8.97
N LEU A 34 3.09 -13.95 -8.86
CA LEU A 34 3.01 -15.28 -8.28
C LEU A 34 4.20 -15.46 -7.32
N MET A 35 3.90 -15.62 -6.04
CA MET A 35 4.91 -15.79 -5.01
C MET A 35 4.94 -17.23 -4.54
N HIS A 36 6.14 -17.80 -4.50
CA HIS A 36 6.42 -19.14 -3.99
C HIS A 36 7.15 -19.04 -2.65
N PHE A 37 6.78 -19.89 -1.70
CA PHE A 37 7.33 -19.99 -0.35
C PHE A 37 7.90 -21.39 -0.16
N ILE A 38 9.20 -21.53 0.08
CA ILE A 38 9.87 -22.83 0.19
C ILE A 38 9.78 -23.32 1.62
N LEU A 39 8.96 -24.34 1.84
CA LEU A 39 8.66 -24.92 3.16
C LEU A 39 9.68 -25.98 3.57
N SER A 40 10.21 -26.74 2.62
CA SER A 40 11.31 -27.70 2.81
C SER A 40 12.09 -27.88 1.52
N GLY A 41 13.28 -28.52 1.59
CA GLY A 41 14.12 -28.80 0.42
C GLY A 41 14.72 -27.54 -0.22
N LYS A 42 15.11 -27.67 -1.50
CA LYS A 42 15.73 -26.60 -2.28
C LYS A 42 15.47 -26.77 -3.78
N GLY A 43 15.83 -25.75 -4.56
CA GLY A 43 15.74 -25.76 -6.02
C GLY A 43 16.27 -24.48 -6.61
N ILE A 44 16.07 -24.29 -7.91
CA ILE A 44 16.48 -23.10 -8.65
C ILE A 44 15.28 -22.35 -9.20
N TYR A 45 15.40 -21.02 -9.26
CA TYR A 45 14.48 -20.11 -9.95
C TYR A 45 15.25 -19.26 -10.93
N GLN A 46 14.83 -19.25 -12.21
CA GLN A 46 15.49 -18.53 -13.28
C GLN A 46 14.55 -17.51 -13.93
N VAL A 47 15.08 -16.32 -14.16
CA VAL A 47 14.42 -15.23 -14.91
C VAL A 47 15.47 -14.49 -15.74
N GLY A 48 15.29 -14.46 -17.07
CA GLY A 48 16.34 -14.01 -17.98
C GLY A 48 17.64 -14.79 -17.77
N ASP A 49 18.76 -14.06 -17.63
CA ASP A 49 20.08 -14.65 -17.39
C ASP A 49 20.39 -14.92 -15.91
N LYS A 50 19.47 -14.58 -15.00
CA LYS A 50 19.69 -14.75 -13.56
C LYS A 50 19.11 -16.07 -13.07
N VAL A 51 19.95 -16.81 -12.35
CA VAL A 51 19.57 -18.04 -11.64
C VAL A 51 19.74 -17.81 -10.14
N TYR A 52 18.70 -18.11 -9.37
CA TYR A 52 18.66 -18.02 -7.92
C TYR A 52 18.54 -19.43 -7.34
N GLU A 53 19.43 -19.80 -6.43
CA GLU A 53 19.24 -20.96 -5.57
C GLU A 53 18.33 -20.58 -4.40
N VAL A 54 17.24 -21.29 -4.23
CA VAL A 54 16.27 -21.03 -3.16
C VAL A 54 16.07 -22.30 -2.35
N LYS A 55 16.15 -22.18 -1.03
CA LYS A 55 16.05 -23.31 -0.10
C LYS A 55 15.00 -23.03 0.97
N LYS A 56 14.73 -24.04 1.82
CA LYS A 56 13.83 -23.92 2.96
C LYS A 56 13.98 -22.58 3.68
N GLY A 57 12.85 -21.91 3.90
CA GLY A 57 12.80 -20.56 4.48
C GLY A 57 13.08 -19.42 3.49
N GLY A 58 13.27 -19.72 2.22
CA GLY A 58 13.31 -18.75 1.12
C GLY A 58 11.95 -18.58 0.46
N ALA A 59 11.79 -17.47 -0.25
CA ALA A 59 10.65 -17.24 -1.13
C ALA A 59 11.12 -16.54 -2.40
N PHE A 60 10.43 -16.76 -3.53
CA PHE A 60 10.70 -16.07 -4.79
C PHE A 60 9.44 -15.55 -5.45
N LEU A 61 9.57 -14.44 -6.16
CA LEU A 61 8.49 -13.76 -6.87
C LEU A 61 8.63 -13.89 -8.38
N ILE A 62 7.58 -14.34 -9.02
CA ILE A 62 7.39 -14.25 -10.47
C ILE A 62 6.63 -12.95 -10.76
N LEU A 63 7.25 -12.08 -11.58
CA LEU A 63 6.65 -10.83 -12.02
C LEU A 63 5.64 -11.06 -13.16
N PRO A 64 4.62 -10.19 -13.27
CA PRO A 64 3.70 -10.25 -14.41
C PRO A 64 4.44 -10.12 -15.75
N ASN A 65 4.05 -10.96 -16.72
CA ASN A 65 4.54 -10.95 -18.09
C ASN A 65 6.04 -11.26 -18.28
N GLU A 66 6.73 -11.76 -17.26
CA GLU A 66 8.11 -12.24 -17.37
C GLU A 66 8.15 -13.74 -17.68
N ILE A 67 9.12 -14.13 -18.52
CA ILE A 67 9.39 -15.56 -18.81
C ILE A 67 10.25 -16.10 -17.68
N THR A 68 9.76 -17.14 -17.01
CA THR A 68 10.44 -17.73 -15.86
C THR A 68 10.47 -19.25 -15.95
N TYR A 69 11.47 -19.83 -15.30
CA TYR A 69 11.64 -21.26 -15.11
C TYR A 69 12.04 -21.54 -13.66
N TYR A 70 11.57 -22.64 -13.11
CA TYR A 70 12.01 -23.11 -11.79
C TYR A 70 12.01 -24.64 -11.74
N GLU A 71 12.95 -25.20 -10.97
CA GLU A 71 13.18 -26.66 -10.87
C GLU A 71 13.55 -27.05 -9.45
N ALA A 72 12.93 -28.13 -8.96
CA ALA A 72 13.28 -28.77 -7.69
C ALA A 72 14.62 -29.49 -7.80
N ASP A 73 15.41 -29.45 -6.73
CA ASP A 73 16.67 -30.19 -6.64
C ASP A 73 16.43 -31.71 -6.79
N LYS A 74 17.38 -32.43 -7.43
CA LYS A 74 17.24 -33.85 -7.68
C LYS A 74 17.46 -34.72 -6.44
N SER A 75 18.21 -34.24 -5.46
CA SER A 75 18.53 -34.96 -4.24
C SER A 75 17.67 -34.52 -3.06
N GLU A 76 17.28 -33.25 -3.04
CA GLU A 76 16.58 -32.60 -1.93
C GLU A 76 15.46 -31.71 -2.46
N PRO A 77 14.47 -32.33 -3.17
CA PRO A 77 13.41 -31.57 -3.85
C PRO A 77 12.60 -30.76 -2.84
N TRP A 78 12.24 -29.55 -3.25
CA TRP A 78 11.46 -28.69 -2.40
C TRP A 78 9.99 -29.09 -2.27
N GLU A 79 9.42 -28.73 -1.14
CA GLU A 79 8.00 -28.51 -0.95
C GLU A 79 7.75 -27.01 -0.91
N TYR A 80 6.85 -26.50 -1.72
CA TYR A 80 6.50 -25.10 -1.74
C TYR A 80 5.00 -24.86 -1.66
N ALA A 81 4.62 -23.71 -1.14
CA ALA A 81 3.29 -23.14 -1.33
C ALA A 81 3.38 -21.90 -2.22
N TRP A 82 2.29 -21.54 -2.88
CA TRP A 82 2.23 -20.36 -3.74
C TRP A 82 0.96 -19.58 -3.58
N THR A 83 1.02 -18.28 -3.92
CA THR A 83 -0.14 -17.40 -4.01
C THR A 83 0.00 -16.49 -5.22
N ALA A 84 -1.04 -16.48 -6.06
CA ALA A 84 -1.17 -15.58 -7.19
C ALA A 84 -2.03 -14.38 -6.81
N PHE A 85 -1.53 -13.18 -7.06
CA PHE A 85 -2.20 -11.94 -6.62
C PHE A 85 -1.88 -10.77 -7.54
N ASP A 86 -2.70 -9.73 -7.45
CA ASP A 86 -2.43 -8.35 -7.89
C ASP A 86 -3.20 -7.36 -7.01
N GLY A 87 -3.15 -6.07 -7.35
CA GLY A 87 -3.88 -5.00 -6.67
C GLY A 87 -3.05 -3.73 -6.53
N GLU A 88 -3.72 -2.66 -6.10
CA GLU A 88 -3.09 -1.33 -5.99
C GLU A 88 -1.96 -1.29 -4.95
N GLU A 89 -2.01 -2.15 -3.92
CA GLU A 89 -1.02 -2.21 -2.84
C GLU A 89 0.12 -3.20 -3.13
N SER A 90 0.07 -3.97 -4.22
CA SER A 90 1.04 -5.05 -4.48
C SER A 90 2.47 -4.55 -4.54
N GLU A 91 2.74 -3.44 -5.24
CA GLU A 91 4.10 -2.89 -5.36
C GLU A 91 4.65 -2.39 -4.02
N GLU A 92 3.83 -1.71 -3.22
CA GLU A 92 4.22 -1.22 -1.90
C GLU A 92 4.53 -2.38 -0.95
N MET A 93 3.69 -3.41 -0.93
CA MET A 93 3.91 -4.61 -0.13
C MET A 93 5.21 -5.32 -0.49
N LEU A 94 5.49 -5.48 -1.78
CA LEU A 94 6.71 -6.11 -2.27
C LEU A 94 7.95 -5.30 -1.86
N GLN A 95 7.90 -3.97 -1.94
CA GLN A 95 8.98 -3.09 -1.48
C GLN A 95 9.24 -3.24 0.02
N ILE A 96 8.19 -3.32 0.84
CA ILE A 96 8.29 -3.55 2.29
C ILE A 96 8.95 -4.92 2.59
N ALA A 97 8.67 -5.94 1.79
CA ALA A 97 9.31 -7.24 1.87
C ALA A 97 10.77 -7.23 1.36
N GLY A 98 11.24 -6.12 0.78
CA GLY A 98 12.56 -6.00 0.19
C GLY A 98 12.69 -6.68 -1.17
N ILE A 99 11.56 -6.93 -1.84
CA ILE A 99 11.47 -7.51 -3.17
C ILE A 99 11.37 -6.38 -4.20
N SER A 100 12.13 -6.49 -5.27
CA SER A 100 12.15 -5.53 -6.38
C SER A 100 12.51 -6.23 -7.68
N LYS A 101 12.39 -5.54 -8.81
CA LYS A 101 12.84 -6.07 -10.12
C LYS A 101 14.32 -6.48 -10.15
N LEU A 102 15.15 -5.95 -9.26
CA LEU A 102 16.56 -6.30 -9.15
C LEU A 102 16.83 -7.48 -8.21
N ASN A 103 15.91 -7.75 -7.28
CA ASN A 103 15.99 -8.82 -6.30
C ASN A 103 14.62 -9.49 -6.14
N LEU A 104 14.45 -10.65 -6.75
CA LEU A 104 13.19 -11.39 -6.80
C LEU A 104 13.09 -12.49 -5.74
N VAL A 105 14.06 -12.58 -4.83
CA VAL A 105 14.09 -13.55 -3.74
C VAL A 105 14.17 -12.86 -2.39
N CYS A 106 13.57 -13.48 -1.37
CA CYS A 106 13.65 -13.00 0.00
C CYS A 106 13.69 -14.17 0.99
N ASN A 107 13.98 -13.87 2.26
CA ASN A 107 13.91 -14.86 3.34
C ASN A 107 12.59 -14.69 4.11
N ILE A 108 12.00 -15.81 4.48
CA ILE A 108 10.86 -15.88 5.39
C ILE A 108 11.41 -15.80 6.82
N LEU A 109 11.05 -14.74 7.54
CA LEU A 109 11.60 -14.48 8.89
C LEU A 109 10.97 -15.41 9.95
N LYS A 110 9.72 -15.84 9.71
CA LYS A 110 8.91 -16.64 10.63
C LYS A 110 8.26 -17.79 9.86
N LEU A 111 9.05 -18.80 9.52
CA LEU A 111 8.63 -19.88 8.62
C LEU A 111 7.41 -20.66 9.14
N ASP A 112 7.37 -20.99 10.44
CA ASP A 112 6.27 -21.78 11.01
C ASP A 112 4.94 -20.99 11.00
N GLU A 113 4.98 -19.69 11.31
CA GLU A 113 3.81 -18.81 11.18
C GLU A 113 3.36 -18.68 9.72
N CYS A 114 4.33 -18.51 8.79
CA CYS A 114 4.07 -18.44 7.36
C CYS A 114 3.37 -19.70 6.85
N SER A 115 3.89 -20.88 7.18
CA SER A 115 3.31 -22.18 6.82
C SER A 115 1.86 -22.32 7.31
N ASN A 116 1.63 -21.98 8.58
CA ASN A 116 0.29 -22.04 9.18
C ASN A 116 -0.71 -21.09 8.48
N TYR A 117 -0.30 -19.86 8.16
CA TYR A 117 -1.17 -18.93 7.44
C TYR A 117 -1.44 -19.37 6.00
N LEU A 118 -0.43 -19.91 5.31
CA LEU A 118 -0.59 -20.46 3.95
C LEU A 118 -1.54 -21.67 3.95
N GLU A 119 -1.42 -22.58 4.91
CA GLU A 119 -2.31 -23.73 5.03
C GLU A 119 -3.77 -23.30 5.25
N LYS A 120 -4.01 -22.38 6.17
CA LYS A 120 -5.34 -21.79 6.37
C LYS A 120 -5.86 -21.09 5.11
N MET A 121 -5.02 -20.35 4.41
CA MET A 121 -5.38 -19.65 3.19
C MET A 121 -5.79 -20.62 2.07
N ILE A 122 -5.06 -21.73 1.90
CA ILE A 122 -5.35 -22.77 0.91
C ILE A 122 -6.67 -23.49 1.28
N GLU A 123 -6.86 -23.85 2.55
CA GLU A 123 -8.10 -24.46 3.04
C GLU A 123 -9.31 -23.54 2.76
N ARG A 124 -9.18 -22.25 3.08
CA ARG A 124 -10.25 -21.28 2.85
C ARG A 124 -10.51 -21.03 1.37
N PHE A 125 -9.49 -20.98 0.55
CA PHE A 125 -9.62 -20.81 -0.89
C PHE A 125 -10.41 -21.96 -1.55
N GLN A 126 -10.25 -23.19 -1.05
CA GLN A 126 -10.99 -24.36 -1.51
C GLN A 126 -12.44 -24.40 -1.03
N ASN A 127 -12.81 -23.57 -0.06
CA ASN A 127 -14.18 -23.50 0.47
C ASN A 127 -15.04 -22.50 -0.32
N PRO A 128 -16.11 -22.96 -1.03
CA PRO A 128 -16.96 -22.07 -1.84
C PRO A 128 -17.67 -20.97 -1.04
N GLY A 129 -17.80 -21.12 0.28
CA GLY A 129 -18.42 -20.13 1.17
C GLY A 129 -17.44 -19.10 1.74
N CYS A 130 -16.17 -19.17 1.39
CA CYS A 130 -15.16 -18.25 1.92
C CYS A 130 -15.35 -16.83 1.39
N HIS A 131 -15.32 -15.87 2.29
CA HIS A 131 -15.39 -14.45 1.92
C HIS A 131 -14.01 -13.94 1.49
N ASN A 132 -13.96 -13.16 0.39
CA ASN A 132 -12.71 -12.65 -0.16
C ASN A 132 -11.85 -11.85 0.87
N TYR A 133 -12.49 -11.16 1.82
CA TYR A 133 -11.77 -10.43 2.88
C TYR A 133 -11.02 -11.37 3.84
N GLU A 134 -11.48 -12.59 4.04
CA GLU A 134 -10.78 -13.60 4.85
C GLU A 134 -9.47 -14.02 4.16
N LEU A 135 -9.52 -14.29 2.84
CA LEU A 135 -8.34 -14.60 2.04
C LEU A 135 -7.33 -13.44 2.01
N ILE A 136 -7.81 -12.21 1.84
CA ILE A 136 -6.97 -11.01 1.87
C ILE A 136 -6.33 -10.84 3.26
N GLY A 137 -7.08 -11.05 4.34
CA GLY A 137 -6.55 -11.00 5.71
C GLY A 137 -5.44 -12.03 5.94
N LEU A 138 -5.64 -13.28 5.51
CA LEU A 138 -4.63 -14.34 5.59
C LEU A 138 -3.41 -14.01 4.71
N PHE A 139 -3.60 -13.43 3.54
CA PHE A 139 -2.52 -12.98 2.68
C PHE A 139 -1.65 -11.90 3.34
N TYR A 140 -2.24 -10.90 4.00
CA TYR A 140 -1.47 -9.92 4.77
C TYR A 140 -0.71 -10.55 5.93
N LEU A 141 -1.28 -11.56 6.61
CA LEU A 141 -0.59 -12.32 7.65
C LEU A 141 0.61 -13.08 7.07
N VAL A 142 0.48 -13.74 5.91
CA VAL A 142 1.61 -14.36 5.20
C VAL A 142 2.69 -13.32 4.90
N PHE A 143 2.31 -12.17 4.33
CA PHE A 143 3.27 -11.10 4.03
C PHE A 143 3.97 -10.54 5.28
N SER A 144 3.29 -10.50 6.43
CA SER A 144 3.90 -10.06 7.68
C SER A 144 5.06 -10.95 8.14
N THR A 145 5.13 -12.20 7.68
CA THR A 145 6.21 -13.14 8.01
C THR A 145 7.47 -12.95 7.17
N ILE A 146 7.37 -12.26 6.03
CA ILE A 146 8.49 -11.92 5.15
C ILE A 146 8.85 -10.44 5.22
N ALA A 147 7.91 -9.60 5.64
CA ALA A 147 8.16 -8.18 5.81
C ALA A 147 9.27 -7.98 6.84
N ARG A 148 10.35 -7.35 6.43
CA ARG A 148 11.41 -6.97 7.35
C ARG A 148 10.85 -5.95 8.34
N THR A 149 10.76 -6.32 9.61
CA THR A 149 10.45 -5.39 10.72
C THR A 149 11.51 -4.28 10.84
N GLU A 150 12.64 -4.51 10.20
CA GLU A 150 13.69 -3.55 9.90
C GLU A 150 14.01 -3.61 8.40
N THR A 151 13.17 -3.03 7.53
CA THR A 151 13.82 -2.18 6.57
C THR A 151 14.49 -1.09 7.41
N ARG A 152 15.79 -1.25 7.65
CA ARG A 152 16.70 -0.12 7.61
C ARG A 152 16.74 0.42 6.16
N ILE A 153 15.62 0.86 5.63
CA ILE A 153 15.61 2.20 5.08
C ILE A 153 16.24 2.96 6.26
N LYS A 154 17.44 3.51 6.11
CA LYS A 154 17.90 4.57 7.01
C LYS A 154 16.67 5.44 7.12
N LYS A 155 15.90 5.25 8.23
CA LYS A 155 14.75 6.11 8.52
C LYS A 155 15.44 7.45 8.57
N VAL A 156 15.33 8.21 7.48
CA VAL A 156 15.67 9.61 7.53
C VAL A 156 14.70 10.08 8.59
N PRO A 157 15.15 10.43 9.81
CA PRO A 157 14.23 10.70 10.93
C PRO A 157 13.17 11.71 10.52
N GLU A 158 13.52 12.58 9.58
CA GLU A 158 12.68 13.57 8.95
C GLU A 158 11.45 12.99 8.24
N LEU A 159 11.55 11.86 7.55
CA LEU A 159 10.40 11.21 6.89
C LEU A 159 9.41 10.66 7.92
N GLY A 160 9.90 10.06 9.01
CA GLY A 160 9.04 9.62 10.11
C GLY A 160 8.30 10.78 10.79
N TYR A 161 8.95 11.94 10.95
CA TYR A 161 8.29 13.15 11.45
C TYR A 161 7.28 13.71 10.44
N LEU A 162 7.60 13.68 9.15
CA LEU A 162 6.68 14.11 8.09
C LEU A 162 5.42 13.24 8.07
N ASP A 163 5.56 11.92 8.09
CA ASP A 163 4.44 10.98 8.07
C ASP A 163 3.53 11.17 9.29
N LYS A 164 4.10 11.33 10.49
CA LYS A 164 3.35 11.65 11.70
C LYS A 164 2.58 12.97 11.56
N ALA A 165 3.22 14.02 11.03
CA ALA A 165 2.58 15.32 10.85
C ALA A 165 1.45 15.26 9.82
N VAL A 166 1.65 14.58 8.70
CA VAL A 166 0.63 14.40 7.66
C VAL A 166 -0.55 13.58 8.19
N SER A 167 -0.28 12.50 8.92
CA SER A 167 -1.33 11.68 9.55
C SER A 167 -2.13 12.47 10.57
N TYR A 168 -1.46 13.28 11.41
CA TYR A 168 -2.14 14.13 12.37
C TYR A 168 -3.04 15.18 11.69
N ILE A 169 -2.56 15.83 10.63
CA ILE A 169 -3.34 16.77 9.82
C ILE A 169 -4.57 16.06 9.24
N ARG A 170 -4.41 14.89 8.64
CA ARG A 170 -5.52 14.12 8.05
C ARG A 170 -6.62 13.77 9.07
N GLN A 171 -6.23 13.42 10.27
CA GLN A 171 -7.17 13.03 11.32
C GLN A 171 -7.83 14.22 12.03
N ASN A 172 -7.17 15.39 12.02
CA ASN A 172 -7.57 16.52 12.85
C ASN A 172 -7.84 17.82 12.09
N TYR A 173 -7.83 17.83 10.75
CA TYR A 173 -7.98 19.06 9.94
C TYR A 173 -9.27 19.82 10.21
N SER A 174 -10.35 19.12 10.61
CA SER A 174 -11.67 19.69 10.91
C SER A 174 -11.72 20.40 12.27
N TYR A 175 -10.74 20.16 13.14
CA TYR A 175 -10.63 20.84 14.42
C TYR A 175 -9.78 22.11 14.29
N ASP A 176 -9.84 22.99 15.33
CA ASP A 176 -9.01 24.19 15.40
C ASP A 176 -7.56 23.87 15.78
N ILE A 177 -6.87 23.16 14.85
CA ILE A 177 -5.44 22.88 15.00
C ILE A 177 -4.60 23.92 14.27
N ASN A 178 -3.42 24.17 14.83
CA ASN A 178 -2.41 25.06 14.27
C ASN A 178 -1.04 24.37 14.16
N VAL A 179 -0.05 25.06 13.58
CA VAL A 179 1.29 24.51 13.36
C VAL A 179 1.99 24.11 14.67
N SER A 180 1.69 24.80 15.79
CA SER A 180 2.27 24.46 17.10
C SER A 180 1.73 23.14 17.62
N ASP A 181 0.44 22.88 17.41
CA ASP A 181 -0.19 21.62 17.83
C ASP A 181 0.38 20.44 17.04
N ILE A 182 0.57 20.62 15.73
CA ILE A 182 1.19 19.61 14.86
C ILE A 182 2.63 19.33 15.30
N ALA A 183 3.43 20.37 15.56
CA ALA A 183 4.82 20.24 15.99
C ALA A 183 4.92 19.53 17.36
N ARG A 184 4.03 19.88 18.30
CA ARG A 184 3.94 19.25 19.63
C ARG A 184 3.58 17.77 19.53
N TYR A 185 2.61 17.41 18.70
CA TYR A 185 2.23 16.01 18.46
C TYR A 185 3.39 15.18 17.88
N VAL A 186 4.12 15.75 16.93
CA VAL A 186 5.27 15.07 16.29
C VAL A 186 6.46 14.97 17.25
N GLY A 187 6.57 15.86 18.26
CA GLY A 187 7.67 15.89 19.21
C GLY A 187 8.91 16.67 18.71
N ILE A 188 8.71 17.67 17.84
CA ILE A 188 9.78 18.53 17.30
C ILE A 188 9.38 20.01 17.33
N ASP A 189 10.36 20.91 17.21
CA ASP A 189 10.06 22.33 17.12
C ASP A 189 9.47 22.74 15.76
N ARG A 190 8.77 23.89 15.74
CA ARG A 190 8.09 24.39 14.54
C ARG A 190 9.04 24.72 13.40
N THR A 191 10.24 25.18 13.69
CA THR A 191 11.25 25.56 12.70
C THR A 191 11.75 24.32 11.99
N TYR A 192 12.02 23.25 12.74
CA TYR A 192 12.45 21.98 12.18
C TYR A 192 11.34 21.31 11.35
N LEU A 193 10.10 21.33 11.85
CA LEU A 193 8.94 20.85 11.09
C LEU A 193 8.74 21.63 9.78
N PHE A 194 8.94 22.96 9.80
CA PHE A 194 8.89 23.78 8.59
C PHE A 194 9.97 23.35 7.57
N LYS A 195 11.23 23.12 8.02
CA LYS A 195 12.33 22.66 7.16
C LYS A 195 11.99 21.33 6.49
N ILE A 196 11.43 20.38 7.24
CA ILE A 196 10.98 19.08 6.73
C ILE A 196 9.92 19.24 5.65
N PHE A 197 8.86 20.03 5.90
CA PHE A 197 7.82 20.27 4.90
C PHE A 197 8.35 20.98 3.65
N LYS A 198 9.26 21.93 3.81
CA LYS A 198 9.92 22.59 2.65
C LYS A 198 10.73 21.61 1.83
N LYS A 199 11.51 20.74 2.47
CA LYS A 199 12.38 19.77 1.82
C LYS A 199 11.59 18.70 1.06
N TYR A 200 10.57 18.11 1.67
CA TYR A 200 9.90 16.93 1.12
C TYR A 200 8.54 17.20 0.45
N LYS A 201 7.88 18.30 0.78
CA LYS A 201 6.57 18.68 0.19
C LYS A 201 6.62 20.00 -0.57
N ASN A 202 7.76 20.68 -0.61
CA ASN A 202 7.95 21.99 -1.25
C ASN A 202 6.91 23.05 -0.79
N THR A 203 6.38 22.92 0.41
CA THR A 203 5.34 23.81 0.98
C THR A 203 5.58 24.10 2.45
N SER A 204 4.80 25.01 3.06
CA SER A 204 4.80 25.17 4.50
C SER A 204 3.73 24.32 5.17
N VAL A 205 3.91 23.97 6.46
CA VAL A 205 2.92 23.20 7.23
C VAL A 205 1.56 23.87 7.23
N LYS A 206 1.51 25.20 7.43
CA LYS A 206 0.26 26.00 7.41
C LYS A 206 -0.42 25.91 6.03
N LYS A 207 0.34 26.06 4.96
CA LYS A 207 -0.20 25.98 3.60
C LYS A 207 -0.72 24.58 3.30
N TYR A 208 0.00 23.53 3.70
CA TYR A 208 -0.43 22.15 3.56
C TYR A 208 -1.74 21.86 4.29
N LEU A 209 -1.90 22.34 5.54
CA LEU A 209 -3.14 22.21 6.29
C LEU A 209 -4.32 22.92 5.59
N ILE A 210 -4.10 24.15 5.10
CA ILE A 210 -5.13 24.89 4.37
C ILE A 210 -5.51 24.17 3.07
N GLU A 211 -4.53 23.68 2.31
CA GLU A 211 -4.77 22.90 1.08
C GLU A 211 -5.60 21.65 1.35
N TYR A 212 -5.31 20.94 2.46
CA TYR A 212 -6.07 19.76 2.86
C TYR A 212 -7.52 20.11 3.23
N ARG A 213 -7.75 21.20 4.02
CA ARG A 213 -9.07 21.71 4.35
C ARG A 213 -9.88 22.09 3.11
N ILE A 214 -9.25 22.75 2.14
CA ILE A 214 -9.90 23.13 0.87
C ILE A 214 -10.22 21.89 0.01
N LEU A 215 -9.38 20.86 0.03
CA LEU A 215 -9.67 19.61 -0.65
C LEU A 215 -10.93 18.94 -0.07
N ALA A 216 -11.02 18.83 1.24
CA ALA A 216 -12.20 18.29 1.93
C ALA A 216 -13.45 19.13 1.66
N ALA A 217 -13.33 20.45 1.71
CA ALA A 217 -14.44 21.36 1.40
C ALA A 217 -14.96 21.20 -0.04
N LYS A 218 -14.08 21.00 -1.00
CA LYS A 218 -14.45 20.73 -2.41
C LYS A 218 -15.39 19.53 -2.52
N ASP A 219 -15.07 18.45 -1.84
CA ASP A 219 -15.90 17.23 -1.86
C ASP A 219 -17.27 17.46 -1.20
N MET A 220 -17.29 18.20 -0.09
CA MET A 220 -18.55 18.58 0.57
C MET A 220 -19.41 19.52 -0.29
N ILE A 221 -18.81 20.51 -0.98
CA ILE A 221 -19.54 21.43 -1.86
C ILE A 221 -20.26 20.65 -2.98
N GLY A 222 -19.61 19.65 -3.56
CA GLY A 222 -20.18 18.88 -4.68
C GLY A 222 -21.20 17.83 -4.25
N ASN A 223 -21.08 17.28 -3.03
CA ASN A 223 -21.81 16.09 -2.62
C ASN A 223 -22.83 16.33 -1.49
N THR A 224 -22.97 17.55 -0.97
CA THR A 224 -23.88 17.86 0.13
C THR A 224 -24.74 19.12 -0.14
N LYS A 225 -25.84 19.24 0.62
CA LYS A 225 -26.70 20.44 0.62
C LYS A 225 -26.30 21.47 1.69
N TYR A 226 -25.22 21.25 2.43
CA TYR A 226 -24.76 22.18 3.46
C TYR A 226 -24.49 23.56 2.87
N ASN A 227 -24.80 24.61 3.65
CA ASN A 227 -24.45 25.96 3.26
C ASN A 227 -22.92 26.21 3.40
N MET A 228 -22.42 27.33 2.84
CA MET A 228 -20.98 27.59 2.81
C MET A 228 -20.38 27.81 4.20
N THR A 229 -21.17 28.32 5.16
CA THR A 229 -20.73 28.50 6.54
C THR A 229 -20.57 27.15 7.23
N GLU A 230 -21.53 26.26 7.08
CA GLU A 230 -21.45 24.89 7.62
C GLU A 230 -20.24 24.14 7.07
N ILE A 231 -19.99 24.23 5.75
CA ILE A 231 -18.82 23.60 5.13
C ILE A 231 -17.51 24.22 5.66
N ALA A 232 -17.43 25.54 5.76
CA ALA A 232 -16.25 26.21 6.29
C ALA A 232 -15.89 25.72 7.69
N LEU A 233 -16.89 25.70 8.60
CA LEU A 233 -16.71 25.23 9.97
C LEU A 233 -16.37 23.74 10.04
N SER A 234 -17.07 22.90 9.27
CA SER A 234 -16.80 21.46 9.21
C SER A 234 -15.40 21.12 8.67
N CYS A 235 -14.81 22.01 7.88
CA CYS A 235 -13.44 21.87 7.37
C CYS A 235 -12.39 22.57 8.24
N GLY A 236 -12.74 23.02 9.46
CA GLY A 236 -11.82 23.59 10.41
C GLY A 236 -11.42 25.04 10.14
N PHE A 237 -12.18 25.79 9.33
CA PHE A 237 -11.99 27.23 9.21
C PHE A 237 -12.72 27.95 10.35
N TYR A 238 -12.09 28.99 10.88
CA TYR A 238 -12.66 29.80 11.96
C TYR A 238 -13.90 30.57 11.50
N ASP A 239 -13.89 31.09 10.25
CA ASP A 239 -14.99 31.86 9.69
C ASP A 239 -15.14 31.66 8.17
N LEU A 240 -16.30 32.04 7.64
CA LEU A 240 -16.61 31.99 6.22
C LEU A 240 -15.70 32.89 5.34
N PRO A 241 -15.36 34.14 5.77
CA PRO A 241 -14.46 34.98 4.99
C PRO A 241 -13.06 34.39 4.78
N SER A 242 -12.47 33.77 5.80
CA SER A 242 -11.14 33.12 5.70
C SER A 242 -11.19 31.90 4.80
N PHE A 243 -12.26 31.11 4.87
CA PHE A 243 -12.54 30.02 3.96
C PHE A 243 -12.64 30.49 2.51
N CYS A 244 -13.51 31.47 2.23
CA CYS A 244 -13.73 31.98 0.87
C CYS A 244 -12.44 32.52 0.25
N ARG A 245 -11.62 33.27 0.99
CA ARG A 245 -10.31 33.76 0.55
C ARG A 245 -9.37 32.64 0.21
N SER A 246 -9.22 31.67 1.11
CA SER A 246 -8.34 30.52 0.89
C SER A 246 -8.79 29.67 -0.27
N PHE A 247 -10.08 29.42 -0.42
CA PHE A 247 -10.65 28.66 -1.52
C PHE A 247 -10.38 29.35 -2.86
N LYS A 248 -10.70 30.66 -2.96
CA LYS A 248 -10.46 31.45 -4.20
C LYS A 248 -8.96 31.51 -4.55
N GLN A 249 -8.09 31.67 -3.56
CA GLN A 249 -6.64 31.67 -3.77
C GLN A 249 -6.12 30.35 -4.33
N LEU A 250 -6.66 29.21 -3.87
CA LEU A 250 -6.19 27.88 -4.30
C LEU A 250 -6.92 27.35 -5.54
N ARG A 251 -8.13 27.81 -5.84
CA ARG A 251 -8.97 27.29 -6.93
C ARG A 251 -9.28 28.29 -8.03
N GLY A 252 -8.91 29.55 -7.85
CA GLY A 252 -9.16 30.64 -8.81
C GLY A 252 -10.59 31.16 -8.82
N ILE A 253 -11.56 30.46 -8.21
CA ILE A 253 -12.98 30.80 -8.16
C ILE A 253 -13.51 30.71 -6.71
N THR A 254 -14.63 31.36 -6.43
CA THR A 254 -15.27 31.29 -5.12
C THR A 254 -15.95 29.94 -4.87
N PRO A 255 -16.16 29.53 -3.60
CA PRO A 255 -16.90 28.31 -3.28
C PRO A 255 -18.29 28.25 -3.91
N THR A 256 -19.01 29.38 -3.96
CA THR A 256 -20.34 29.46 -4.55
C THR A 256 -20.29 29.26 -6.08
N GLU A 257 -19.35 29.89 -6.76
CA GLU A 257 -19.13 29.66 -8.21
C GLU A 257 -18.77 28.22 -8.48
N TYR A 258 -17.95 27.61 -7.63
CA TYR A 258 -17.58 26.21 -7.74
C TYR A 258 -18.81 25.31 -7.64
N ARG A 259 -19.70 25.51 -6.65
CA ARG A 259 -20.97 24.76 -6.50
C ARG A 259 -21.85 24.89 -7.73
N ASN A 260 -22.03 26.10 -8.24
CA ASN A 260 -22.86 26.34 -9.41
C ASN A 260 -22.35 25.62 -10.66
N ARG A 261 -21.02 25.51 -10.83
CA ARG A 261 -20.41 24.74 -11.93
C ARG A 261 -20.61 23.25 -11.78
N THR A 262 -20.45 22.72 -10.55
CA THR A 262 -20.61 21.29 -10.28
C THR A 262 -22.04 20.83 -10.48
N ASN A 263 -23.03 21.64 -10.06
CA ASN A 263 -24.45 21.33 -10.25
C ASN A 263 -24.89 21.37 -11.72
N LYS A 264 -24.26 22.19 -12.57
CA LYS A 264 -24.53 22.24 -14.02
C LYS A 264 -23.93 21.06 -14.80
N SER A 265 -22.97 20.34 -14.23
CA SER A 265 -22.32 19.19 -14.88
C SER A 265 -23.05 17.86 -14.60
N VAL A 266 -24.10 17.87 -13.79
CA VAL A 266 -24.89 16.70 -13.39
C VAL A 266 -26.28 16.68 -14.05
N GLN A 267 -26.63 17.76 -14.78
CA GLN A 267 -27.79 17.82 -15.66
C GLN A 267 -27.38 17.57 -17.12
#